data_0edc9d787b6cc7df6dacb60925a4f84c
#
_entry.id   0edc9d787b6cc7df6dacb60925a4f84c
#
_cell.length_a   1.000
_cell.length_b   1.000
_cell.length_c   1.000
_cell.angle_alpha   90.00
_cell.angle_beta   90.00
_cell.angle_gamma   90.00
#
_symmetry.space_group_name_H-M   'P 1'
#
loop_
_entity.id
_entity.type
_entity.pdbx_description
1 polymer ?
#
loop_
_entity_poly.entity_id
_entity_poly.type
_entity_poly.pdbx_seq_one_letter_code
_entity_poly.pdbx_strand_id
1 'polypeptide(L)'
;MKLKTLFAVAAFAIFASCHTAYRATDTTTVVVNDATQSAFSTQYPTATNVVWTNYDASLDPMIDWELAGWSALDASDYTVRFDVDGQDYYAWYDSDGNWIGTAYNVSDYKTLPSPISTTLNTQFPSYSITKVNREFQKDRMTYEIVLKRPSDDTKVKLLLNSDGTVIKQKIK
;
A
#
# COMPACT_ATOMS: atom_id res chain seq x y z
N MET A 1 4.02 -9.79 75.20
CA MET A 1 3.92 -10.54 73.94
C MET A 1 3.29 -9.61 72.88
N LYS A 2 4.06 -9.17 71.89
CA LYS A 2 3.62 -8.25 70.89
C LYS A 2 3.42 -9.03 69.59
N LEU A 3 2.16 -9.12 69.13
CA LEU A 3 1.74 -9.78 67.91
C LEU A 3 2.06 -8.84 66.72
N LYS A 4 2.93 -9.27 65.80
CA LYS A 4 3.24 -8.54 64.58
C LYS A 4 2.33 -9.07 63.44
N THR A 5 1.42 -8.24 62.99
CA THR A 5 0.54 -8.51 61.83
C THR A 5 1.33 -8.20 60.58
N LEU A 6 1.55 -9.21 59.72
CA LEU A 6 2.12 -9.04 58.39
C LEU A 6 0.97 -8.68 57.42
N PHE A 7 1.06 -7.51 56.81
CA PHE A 7 0.20 -7.16 55.65
C PHE A 7 0.90 -7.62 54.36
N ALA A 8 0.31 -8.58 53.68
CA ALA A 8 0.69 -8.95 52.33
C ALA A 8 0.03 -7.98 51.36
N VAL A 9 0.83 -7.16 50.69
CA VAL A 9 0.37 -6.30 49.59
C VAL A 9 0.41 -7.13 48.30
N ALA A 10 -0.76 -7.50 47.80
CA ALA A 10 -0.88 -8.09 46.48
C ALA A 10 -0.81 -6.98 45.42
N ALA A 11 0.28 -6.95 44.67
CA ALA A 11 0.41 -6.06 43.52
C ALA A 11 -0.39 -6.63 42.33
N PHE A 12 -1.52 -6.02 42.04
CA PHE A 12 -2.25 -6.25 40.75
C PHE A 12 -1.52 -5.54 39.64
N ALA A 13 -0.83 -6.29 38.77
CA ALA A 13 -0.33 -5.78 37.52
C ALA A 13 -1.51 -5.59 36.56
N ILE A 14 -1.94 -4.34 36.35
CA ILE A 14 -2.93 -3.97 35.34
C ILE A 14 -2.15 -3.92 34.02
N PHE A 15 -2.34 -4.92 33.17
CA PHE A 15 -1.94 -4.85 31.77
C PHE A 15 -2.85 -3.83 31.09
N ALA A 16 -2.36 -2.61 30.93
CA ALA A 16 -2.98 -1.63 30.06
C ALA A 16 -2.80 -2.08 28.61
N SER A 17 -3.82 -2.76 28.08
CA SER A 17 -3.93 -2.98 26.66
C SER A 17 -4.08 -1.63 25.98
N CYS A 18 -3.03 -1.16 25.31
CA CYS A 18 -3.08 0.03 24.47
C CYS A 18 -3.97 -0.27 23.28
N HIS A 19 -5.27 0.00 23.41
CA HIS A 19 -6.12 0.19 22.25
C HIS A 19 -5.72 1.53 21.64
N THR A 20 -5.02 1.48 20.51
CA THR A 20 -4.75 2.65 19.70
C THR A 20 -6.08 3.16 19.16
N ALA A 21 -6.59 4.25 19.76
CA ALA A 21 -7.81 4.90 19.29
C ALA A 21 -7.52 5.55 17.93
N TYR A 22 -8.09 5.00 16.86
CA TYR A 22 -8.10 5.62 15.55
C TYR A 22 -8.97 6.88 15.57
N ARG A 23 -8.41 8.02 15.19
CA ARG A 23 -9.19 9.23 14.91
C ARG A 23 -9.85 9.05 13.55
N ALA A 24 -11.14 8.70 13.56
CA ALA A 24 -11.99 8.78 12.38
C ALA A 24 -12.33 10.25 12.13
N THR A 25 -11.89 10.81 11.01
CA THR A 25 -12.54 11.95 10.37
C THR A 25 -13.62 11.36 9.46
N ASP A 26 -14.87 11.49 9.89
CA ASP A 26 -16.12 11.32 9.14
C ASP A 26 -16.08 10.23 8.04
N THR A 27 -15.87 8.98 8.46
CA THR A 27 -15.89 7.81 7.58
C THR A 27 -16.73 6.74 8.23
N THR A 28 -17.65 6.20 7.48
CA THR A 28 -18.38 4.97 7.82
C THR A 28 -17.37 3.96 8.39
N THR A 29 -17.55 3.56 9.65
CA THR A 29 -16.64 2.62 10.31
C THR A 29 -16.66 1.32 9.54
N VAL A 30 -15.57 1.03 8.82
CA VAL A 30 -15.44 -0.23 8.09
C VAL A 30 -15.18 -1.33 9.09
N VAL A 31 -16.03 -2.34 9.07
CA VAL A 31 -15.84 -3.57 9.86
C VAL A 31 -15.02 -4.53 9.02
N VAL A 32 -13.73 -4.60 9.30
CA VAL A 32 -12.81 -5.55 8.67
C VAL A 32 -12.87 -6.86 9.46
N ASN A 33 -13.06 -7.98 8.79
CA ASN A 33 -13.10 -9.28 9.46
C ASN A 33 -11.74 -9.67 10.06
N ASP A 34 -11.76 -10.51 11.10
CA ASP A 34 -10.56 -10.90 11.85
C ASP A 34 -9.52 -11.62 10.98
N ALA A 35 -9.95 -12.38 9.97
CA ALA A 35 -9.05 -13.10 9.06
C ALA A 35 -8.23 -12.12 8.23
N THR A 36 -8.88 -11.09 7.66
CA THR A 36 -8.20 -10.03 6.89
C THR A 36 -7.23 -9.23 7.76
N GLN A 37 -7.65 -8.84 8.97
CA GLN A 37 -6.77 -8.12 9.90
C GLN A 37 -5.56 -8.95 10.30
N SER A 38 -5.75 -10.25 10.56
CA SER A 38 -4.66 -11.17 10.90
C SER A 38 -3.70 -11.37 9.73
N ALA A 39 -4.21 -11.53 8.51
CA ALA A 39 -3.40 -11.64 7.29
C ALA A 39 -2.53 -10.39 7.10
N PHE A 40 -3.14 -9.20 7.22
CA PHE A 40 -2.43 -7.93 7.14
C PHE A 40 -1.33 -7.80 8.21
N SER A 41 -1.66 -8.05 9.49
CA SER A 41 -0.72 -7.92 10.60
C SER A 41 0.45 -8.90 10.49
N THR A 42 0.22 -10.08 9.92
CA THR A 42 1.27 -11.07 9.65
C THR A 42 2.21 -10.60 8.54
N GLN A 43 1.64 -9.99 7.50
CA GLN A 43 2.41 -9.54 6.32
C GLN A 43 3.16 -8.24 6.60
N TYR A 44 2.59 -7.34 7.41
CA TYR A 44 3.13 -6.00 7.73
C TYR A 44 3.22 -5.78 9.25
N PRO A 45 4.08 -6.52 9.96
CA PRO A 45 4.14 -6.48 11.44
C PRO A 45 4.63 -5.14 12.00
N THR A 46 5.28 -4.32 11.17
CA THR A 46 5.79 -2.98 11.55
C THR A 46 4.94 -1.84 11.02
N ALA A 47 3.78 -2.14 10.43
CA ALA A 47 2.87 -1.12 9.92
C ALA A 47 2.37 -0.18 11.01
N THR A 48 2.36 1.11 10.71
CA THR A 48 1.82 2.18 11.56
C THR A 48 0.80 2.99 10.77
N ASN A 49 0.02 3.84 11.44
CA ASN A 49 -0.99 4.72 10.80
C ASN A 49 -1.97 3.95 9.88
N VAL A 50 -2.35 2.74 10.28
CA VAL A 50 -3.19 1.83 9.49
C VAL A 50 -4.62 2.37 9.41
N VAL A 51 -5.11 2.59 8.20
CA VAL A 51 -6.48 3.06 7.92
C VAL A 51 -7.13 2.12 6.91
N TRP A 52 -8.26 1.54 7.30
CA TRP A 52 -9.06 0.66 6.47
C TRP A 52 -10.27 1.39 5.88
N THR A 53 -10.54 1.11 4.61
CA THR A 53 -11.74 1.56 3.92
C THR A 53 -12.30 0.39 3.10
N ASN A 54 -13.59 0.43 2.77
CA ASN A 54 -14.06 -0.41 1.67
C ASN A 54 -13.40 0.06 0.37
N TYR A 55 -13.19 -0.88 -0.56
CA TYR A 55 -12.68 -0.53 -1.86
C TYR A 55 -13.68 0.36 -2.62
N ASP A 56 -13.18 1.45 -3.18
CA ASP A 56 -13.95 2.36 -4.02
C ASP A 56 -13.09 2.75 -5.24
N ALA A 57 -13.44 2.20 -6.39
CA ALA A 57 -12.73 2.44 -7.64
C ALA A 57 -12.69 3.93 -8.05
N SER A 58 -13.63 4.76 -7.57
CA SER A 58 -13.66 6.19 -7.87
C SER A 58 -12.68 7.00 -7.01
N LEU A 59 -12.33 6.49 -5.84
CA LEU A 59 -11.47 7.14 -4.85
C LEU A 59 -10.06 6.57 -4.81
N ASP A 60 -9.80 5.45 -5.50
CA ASP A 60 -8.49 4.80 -5.49
C ASP A 60 -7.68 5.11 -6.77
N PRO A 61 -6.91 6.22 -6.78
CA PRO A 61 -6.07 6.61 -7.91
C PRO A 61 -4.65 6.01 -7.84
N MET A 62 -4.37 5.11 -6.87
CA MET A 62 -3.00 4.66 -6.63
C MET A 62 -2.46 3.93 -7.84
N ILE A 63 -3.17 2.93 -8.36
CA ILE A 63 -2.75 2.13 -9.52
C ILE A 63 -3.77 2.20 -10.66
N ASP A 64 -3.33 1.86 -11.87
CA ASP A 64 -4.24 1.62 -13.00
C ASP A 64 -4.57 0.13 -13.05
N TRP A 65 -5.72 -0.27 -12.52
CA TRP A 65 -6.16 -1.68 -12.42
C TRP A 65 -6.13 -2.43 -13.75
N GLU A 66 -6.50 -1.75 -14.84
CA GLU A 66 -6.44 -2.34 -16.17
C GLU A 66 -4.99 -2.62 -16.59
N LEU A 67 -4.07 -1.70 -16.26
CA LEU A 67 -2.66 -1.83 -16.59
C LEU A 67 -2.00 -2.90 -15.70
N ALA A 68 -2.21 -2.85 -14.40
CA ALA A 68 -1.68 -3.81 -13.42
C ALA A 68 -2.17 -5.24 -13.69
N GLY A 69 -3.42 -5.39 -14.14
CA GLY A 69 -4.04 -6.68 -14.45
C GLY A 69 -4.25 -7.55 -13.22
N TRP A 70 -4.54 -6.92 -12.07
CA TRP A 70 -4.87 -7.62 -10.83
C TRP A 70 -6.33 -8.08 -10.84
N SER A 71 -6.68 -8.94 -9.87
CA SER A 71 -8.07 -9.38 -9.69
C SER A 71 -8.96 -8.18 -9.44
N ALA A 72 -10.14 -8.17 -10.04
CA ALA A 72 -11.12 -7.11 -9.80
C ALA A 72 -11.58 -7.17 -8.33
N LEU A 73 -11.77 -6.00 -7.75
CA LEU A 73 -12.34 -5.80 -6.42
C LEU A 73 -13.72 -5.17 -6.54
N ASP A 74 -14.56 -5.39 -5.54
CA ASP A 74 -15.86 -4.74 -5.41
C ASP A 74 -16.00 -3.98 -4.07
N ALA A 75 -17.17 -3.39 -3.83
CA ALA A 75 -17.39 -2.57 -2.64
C ALA A 75 -17.42 -3.36 -1.31
N SER A 76 -17.38 -4.70 -1.34
CA SER A 76 -17.25 -5.54 -0.14
C SER A 76 -15.80 -5.81 0.24
N ASP A 77 -14.87 -5.51 -0.67
CA ASP A 77 -13.44 -5.69 -0.50
C ASP A 77 -12.80 -4.50 0.23
N TYR A 78 -11.53 -4.62 0.54
CA TYR A 78 -10.85 -3.65 1.40
C TYR A 78 -9.65 -2.99 0.73
N THR A 79 -9.51 -1.69 0.95
CA THR A 79 -8.26 -0.94 0.79
C THR A 79 -7.71 -0.61 2.17
N VAL A 80 -6.44 -0.85 2.40
CA VAL A 80 -5.73 -0.43 3.61
C VAL A 80 -4.57 0.49 3.24
N ARG A 81 -4.53 1.66 3.87
CA ARG A 81 -3.39 2.59 3.81
C ARG A 81 -2.61 2.48 5.12
N PHE A 82 -1.28 2.48 5.06
CA PHE A 82 -0.42 2.32 6.22
C PHE A 82 1.00 2.81 5.91
N ASP A 83 1.78 3.07 6.97
CA ASP A 83 3.18 3.45 6.85
C ASP A 83 4.09 2.30 7.28
N VAL A 84 5.19 2.10 6.55
CA VAL A 84 6.33 1.27 6.94
C VAL A 84 7.60 2.08 6.67
N ASP A 85 8.43 2.25 7.70
CA ASP A 85 9.70 2.99 7.62
C ASP A 85 9.56 4.41 7.05
N GLY A 86 8.43 5.07 7.31
CA GLY A 86 8.13 6.41 6.82
C GLY A 86 7.69 6.48 5.36
N GLN A 87 7.46 5.36 4.72
CA GLN A 87 6.90 5.25 3.38
C GLN A 87 5.41 4.88 3.47
N ASP A 88 4.57 5.61 2.74
CA ASP A 88 3.12 5.41 2.65
C ASP A 88 2.80 4.31 1.63
N TYR A 89 2.10 3.27 2.10
CA TYR A 89 1.69 2.09 1.33
C TYR A 89 0.18 1.97 1.23
N TYR A 90 -0.25 1.31 0.17
CA TYR A 90 -1.62 0.83 -0.02
C TYR A 90 -1.59 -0.67 -0.28
N ALA A 91 -2.47 -1.41 0.38
CA ALA A 91 -2.70 -2.82 0.06
C ALA A 91 -4.20 -3.08 -0.11
N TRP A 92 -4.51 -4.12 -0.89
CA TRP A 92 -5.88 -4.52 -1.20
C TRP A 92 -6.08 -5.97 -0.84
N TYR A 93 -7.23 -6.22 -0.24
CA TYR A 93 -7.69 -7.54 0.19
C TYR A 93 -9.11 -7.75 -0.29
N ASP A 94 -9.43 -8.98 -0.70
CA ASP A 94 -10.82 -9.35 -0.93
C ASP A 94 -11.59 -9.53 0.39
N SER A 95 -12.91 -9.69 0.30
CA SER A 95 -13.77 -9.88 1.47
C SER A 95 -13.50 -11.16 2.26
N ASP A 96 -12.83 -12.13 1.66
CA ASP A 96 -12.40 -13.38 2.31
C ASP A 96 -11.04 -13.24 3.03
N GLY A 97 -10.37 -12.09 2.89
CA GLY A 97 -9.08 -11.80 3.49
C GLY A 97 -7.88 -12.23 2.64
N ASN A 98 -8.09 -12.58 1.38
CA ASN A 98 -6.97 -12.87 0.49
C ASN A 98 -6.32 -11.56 0.02
N TRP A 99 -5.02 -11.49 0.16
CA TRP A 99 -4.24 -10.36 -0.35
C TRP A 99 -4.22 -10.34 -1.88
N ILE A 100 -4.59 -9.22 -2.46
CA ILE A 100 -4.60 -9.00 -3.91
C ILE A 100 -3.29 -8.38 -4.37
N GLY A 101 -2.82 -7.36 -3.67
CA GLY A 101 -1.57 -6.68 -3.99
C GLY A 101 -1.27 -5.51 -3.07
N THR A 102 -0.10 -4.92 -3.25
CA THR A 102 0.37 -3.74 -2.51
C THR A 102 1.09 -2.79 -3.45
N ALA A 103 0.94 -1.50 -3.23
CA ALA A 103 1.67 -0.49 -3.97
C ALA A 103 2.11 0.68 -3.10
N TYR A 104 3.17 1.37 -3.51
CA TYR A 104 3.55 2.66 -2.96
C TYR A 104 4.12 3.59 -4.03
N ASN A 105 4.02 4.89 -3.78
CA ASN A 105 4.58 5.90 -4.67
C ASN A 105 6.08 6.07 -4.44
N VAL A 106 6.86 6.00 -5.51
CA VAL A 106 8.30 6.28 -5.48
C VAL A 106 8.52 7.76 -5.72
N SER A 107 8.92 8.50 -4.70
CA SER A 107 9.15 9.96 -4.77
C SER A 107 10.52 10.33 -5.35
N ASP A 108 11.55 9.53 -5.09
CA ASP A 108 12.90 9.73 -5.68
C ASP A 108 13.12 8.79 -6.86
N TYR A 109 12.94 9.32 -8.07
CA TYR A 109 13.11 8.56 -9.31
C TYR A 109 14.56 8.11 -9.57
N LYS A 110 15.55 8.64 -8.85
CA LYS A 110 16.95 8.18 -8.93
C LYS A 110 17.15 6.79 -8.33
N THR A 111 16.19 6.34 -7.51
CA THR A 111 16.20 5.00 -6.91
C THR A 111 15.64 3.92 -7.83
N LEU A 112 15.16 4.29 -9.02
CA LEU A 112 14.67 3.32 -10.00
C LEU A 112 15.81 2.39 -10.45
N PRO A 113 15.49 1.10 -10.68
CA PRO A 113 16.45 0.18 -11.29
C PRO A 113 17.05 0.73 -12.58
N SER A 114 18.38 0.59 -12.73
CA SER A 114 19.09 1.09 -13.90
C SER A 114 18.51 0.61 -15.25
N PRO A 115 18.06 -0.65 -15.41
CA PRO A 115 17.42 -1.09 -16.65
C PRO A 115 16.15 -0.29 -16.99
N ILE A 116 15.32 0.06 -15.98
CA ILE A 116 14.13 0.90 -16.19
C ILE A 116 14.54 2.27 -16.72
N SER A 117 15.51 2.92 -16.05
CA SER A 117 16.03 4.23 -16.49
C SER A 117 16.58 4.18 -17.92
N THR A 118 17.28 3.09 -18.28
CA THR A 118 17.78 2.87 -19.65
C THR A 118 16.61 2.76 -20.65
N THR A 119 15.60 1.96 -20.36
CA THR A 119 14.41 1.82 -21.22
C THR A 119 13.71 3.16 -21.42
N LEU A 120 13.48 3.93 -20.34
CA LEU A 120 12.85 5.24 -20.44
C LEU A 120 13.65 6.22 -21.31
N ASN A 121 14.95 6.32 -21.10
CA ASN A 121 15.82 7.23 -21.86
C ASN A 121 15.92 6.84 -23.34
N THR A 122 15.87 5.55 -23.65
CA THR A 122 16.02 5.05 -25.01
C THR A 122 14.71 5.07 -25.81
N GLN A 123 13.60 4.65 -25.17
CA GLN A 123 12.33 4.50 -25.89
C GLN A 123 11.43 5.74 -25.77
N PHE A 124 11.63 6.56 -24.70
CA PHE A 124 10.81 7.74 -24.40
C PHE A 124 11.64 9.00 -24.14
N PRO A 125 12.64 9.34 -25.01
CA PRO A 125 13.61 10.41 -24.73
C PRO A 125 12.99 11.82 -24.63
N SER A 126 11.78 12.02 -25.21
CA SER A 126 11.07 13.31 -25.16
C SER A 126 10.04 13.39 -24.04
N TYR A 127 9.99 12.40 -23.13
CA TYR A 127 9.07 12.38 -22.03
C TYR A 127 9.76 12.60 -20.69
N SER A 128 9.01 13.15 -19.74
CA SER A 128 9.41 13.28 -18.33
C SER A 128 8.57 12.40 -17.45
N ILE A 129 9.15 11.79 -16.42
CA ILE A 129 8.44 11.02 -15.40
C ILE A 129 7.60 12.00 -14.57
N THR A 130 6.32 11.69 -14.37
CA THR A 130 5.41 12.47 -13.51
C THR A 130 4.87 11.68 -12.32
N LYS A 131 4.87 10.36 -12.39
CA LYS A 131 4.48 9.47 -11.29
C LYS A 131 5.16 8.12 -11.46
N VAL A 132 5.56 7.51 -10.36
CA VAL A 132 6.02 6.13 -10.31
C VAL A 132 5.35 5.44 -9.12
N ASN A 133 4.70 4.32 -9.37
CA ASN A 133 4.28 3.40 -8.33
C ASN A 133 5.10 2.12 -8.45
N ARG A 134 5.50 1.59 -7.31
CA ARG A 134 6.05 0.26 -7.21
C ARG A 134 4.97 -0.67 -6.69
N GLU A 135 4.75 -1.77 -7.39
CA GLU A 135 3.63 -2.68 -7.19
C GLU A 135 4.12 -4.09 -6.88
N PHE A 136 3.45 -4.75 -5.94
CA PHE A 136 3.75 -6.11 -5.52
C PHE A 136 2.49 -6.96 -5.62
N GLN A 137 2.59 -8.11 -6.25
CA GLN A 137 1.54 -9.13 -6.32
C GLN A 137 2.18 -10.51 -6.36
N LYS A 138 1.98 -11.34 -5.33
CA LYS A 138 2.62 -12.65 -5.21
C LYS A 138 4.14 -12.51 -5.40
N ASP A 139 4.69 -13.18 -6.42
CA ASP A 139 6.12 -13.20 -6.71
C ASP A 139 6.53 -12.10 -7.72
N ARG A 140 5.57 -11.27 -8.13
CA ARG A 140 5.81 -10.23 -9.14
C ARG A 140 5.95 -8.87 -8.51
N MET A 141 7.02 -8.18 -8.88
CA MET A 141 7.23 -6.77 -8.59
C MET A 141 7.30 -6.00 -9.90
N THR A 142 6.45 -5.00 -10.03
CA THR A 142 6.34 -4.16 -11.23
C THR A 142 6.43 -2.68 -10.88
N TYR A 143 6.65 -1.86 -11.90
CA TYR A 143 6.65 -0.41 -11.81
C TYR A 143 5.61 0.14 -12.79
N GLU A 144 4.59 0.81 -12.28
CA GLU A 144 3.70 1.64 -13.07
C GLU A 144 4.32 3.04 -13.18
N ILE A 145 4.64 3.48 -14.39
CA ILE A 145 5.27 4.78 -14.63
C ILE A 145 4.38 5.62 -15.53
N VAL A 146 4.07 6.83 -15.07
CA VAL A 146 3.36 7.84 -15.87
C VAL A 146 4.38 8.82 -16.43
N LEU A 147 4.44 8.86 -17.74
CA LEU A 147 5.25 9.77 -18.51
C LEU A 147 4.39 10.88 -19.11
N LYS A 148 4.93 12.10 -19.20
CA LYS A 148 4.31 13.23 -19.87
C LYS A 148 5.29 13.85 -20.86
N ARG A 149 4.82 14.10 -22.09
CA ARG A 149 5.59 14.82 -23.07
C ARG A 149 5.31 16.33 -22.94
N PRO A 150 6.34 17.17 -22.65
CA PRO A 150 6.12 18.58 -22.38
C PRO A 150 5.59 19.39 -23.56
N SER A 151 5.83 18.94 -24.81
CA SER A 151 5.45 19.69 -26.02
C SER A 151 3.94 19.72 -26.31
N ASP A 152 3.20 18.72 -25.85
CA ASP A 152 1.76 18.56 -26.20
C ASP A 152 0.93 17.92 -25.09
N ASP A 153 1.52 17.77 -23.91
CA ASP A 153 0.90 17.18 -22.72
C ASP A 153 0.47 15.71 -22.85
N THR A 154 0.84 15.04 -23.93
CA THR A 154 0.56 13.61 -24.15
C THR A 154 1.08 12.80 -22.96
N LYS A 155 0.23 11.95 -22.40
CA LYS A 155 0.58 11.04 -21.31
C LYS A 155 0.68 9.61 -21.81
N VAL A 156 1.69 8.91 -21.30
CA VAL A 156 1.88 7.47 -21.51
C VAL A 156 2.00 6.82 -20.14
N LYS A 157 1.23 5.78 -19.91
CA LYS A 157 1.37 4.90 -18.77
C LYS A 157 2.07 3.62 -19.20
N LEU A 158 3.07 3.21 -18.44
CA LEU A 158 3.85 2.01 -18.67
C LEU A 158 3.78 1.11 -17.44
N LEU A 159 3.65 -0.19 -17.67
CA LEU A 159 3.92 -1.21 -16.66
C LEU A 159 5.20 -1.93 -17.06
N LEU A 160 6.21 -1.90 -16.18
CA LEU A 160 7.52 -2.50 -16.43
C LEU A 160 7.89 -3.52 -15.35
N ASN A 161 8.64 -4.53 -15.74
CA ASN A 161 9.42 -5.34 -14.80
C ASN A 161 10.65 -4.56 -14.31
N SER A 162 11.28 -5.04 -13.23
CA SER A 162 12.52 -4.47 -12.69
C SER A 162 13.72 -4.54 -13.64
N ASP A 163 13.67 -5.45 -14.63
CA ASP A 163 14.67 -5.58 -15.71
C ASP A 163 14.49 -4.57 -16.86
N GLY A 164 13.50 -3.66 -16.75
CA GLY A 164 13.19 -2.65 -17.73
C GLY A 164 12.30 -3.12 -18.90
N THR A 165 11.87 -4.37 -18.89
CA THR A 165 10.93 -4.88 -19.92
C THR A 165 9.57 -4.23 -19.77
N VAL A 166 9.07 -3.59 -20.83
CA VAL A 166 7.71 -3.04 -20.89
C VAL A 166 6.71 -4.17 -21.05
N ILE A 167 5.85 -4.39 -20.05
CA ILE A 167 4.80 -5.42 -20.04
C ILE A 167 3.56 -4.92 -20.74
N LYS A 168 3.15 -3.69 -20.41
CA LYS A 168 1.97 -3.02 -20.98
C LYS A 168 2.23 -1.54 -21.18
N GLN A 169 1.51 -0.95 -22.13
CA GLN A 169 1.53 0.48 -22.42
C GLN A 169 0.13 0.98 -22.71
N LYS A 170 -0.20 2.19 -22.23
CA LYS A 170 -1.46 2.88 -22.46
C LYS A 170 -1.19 4.35 -22.76
N ILE A 171 -1.66 4.86 -23.90
CA ILE A 171 -1.55 6.28 -24.29
C ILE A 171 -2.86 6.97 -23.90
N LYS A 172 -2.77 8.17 -23.31
CA LYS A 172 -3.92 9.01 -22.93
C LYS A 172 -3.80 10.40 -23.53
#